data_5eecaf4a7602fd205476198077325604
#
_entry.id   5eecaf4a7602fd205476198077325604
#
_cell.length_a   1.000
_cell.length_b   1.000
_cell.length_c   1.000
_cell.angle_alpha   90.00
_cell.angle_beta   90.00
_cell.angle_gamma   90.00
#
_symmetry.space_group_name_H-M   'P 1'
#
loop_
_entity.id
_entity.type
_entity.pdbx_description
1 polymer ?
#
loop_
_entity_poly.entity_id
_entity_poly.type
_entity_poly.pdbx_seq_one_letter_code
_entity_poly.pdbx_strand_id
1 'polypeptide(L)'
;IILDFFSGSATTAHSVFLANIEQNLNRRFILVQIPELIDASKGSEKSKKVAKNAINLLDSMKVPHTICEIGKERIRRAGAKIKEENPEKAQKLDKGFRVLKLDSSNMKEVFYSPKETTQQDLFALVDNVKDDRTSKDLLFQVMLELGATLDSKIEESEVDGKTIYNIGDGYLVACFDQEVSDDVVKAIAKMQPTYAVLRDTGMADDATATNFEQIFK
;
A
#
# COMPACT_ATOMS: atom_id res chain seq x y z
N ILE A 1 -1.31 -19.40 5.14
CA ILE A 1 -1.22 -18.01 5.67
C ILE A 1 -1.25 -18.08 7.18
N ILE A 2 -0.41 -17.30 7.85
CA ILE A 2 -0.34 -17.17 9.31
C ILE A 2 -0.79 -15.75 9.66
N LEU A 3 -1.77 -15.64 10.55
CA LEU A 3 -2.34 -14.37 10.98
C LEU A 3 -2.01 -14.13 12.45
N ASP A 4 -1.47 -12.94 12.76
CA ASP A 4 -1.13 -12.51 14.11
C ASP A 4 -1.70 -11.09 14.34
N PHE A 5 -2.74 -10.99 15.17
CA PHE A 5 -3.47 -9.74 15.42
C PHE A 5 -2.78 -8.81 16.42
N PHE A 6 -1.83 -9.29 17.19
CA PHE A 6 -1.10 -8.52 18.19
C PHE A 6 0.40 -8.79 18.03
N SER A 7 0.92 -8.52 16.83
CA SER A 7 2.24 -8.98 16.39
C SER A 7 3.41 -8.37 17.18
N GLY A 8 3.17 -7.33 17.95
CA GLY A 8 4.18 -6.69 18.77
C GLY A 8 5.42 -6.31 17.96
N SER A 9 6.54 -6.92 18.28
CA SER A 9 7.80 -6.73 17.55
C SER A 9 7.97 -7.67 16.33
N ALA A 10 6.89 -8.24 15.79
CA ALA A 10 6.88 -9.13 14.61
C ALA A 10 7.73 -10.42 14.74
N THR A 11 7.72 -11.03 15.91
CA THR A 11 8.44 -12.30 16.14
C THR A 11 7.87 -13.42 15.26
N THR A 12 6.55 -13.43 15.03
CA THR A 12 5.86 -14.38 14.18
C THR A 12 6.39 -14.36 12.74
N ALA A 13 6.59 -13.18 12.14
CA ALA A 13 7.16 -13.09 10.79
C ALA A 13 8.57 -13.66 10.72
N HIS A 14 9.42 -13.37 11.70
CA HIS A 14 10.76 -13.95 11.78
C HIS A 14 10.70 -15.48 11.86
N SER A 15 9.83 -16.04 12.71
CA SER A 15 9.64 -17.49 12.82
C SER A 15 9.13 -18.11 11.52
N VAL A 16 8.25 -17.42 10.78
CA VAL A 16 7.76 -17.88 9.47
C VAL A 16 8.90 -17.96 8.47
N PHE A 17 9.79 -16.98 8.42
CA PHE A 17 10.96 -17.02 7.55
C PHE A 17 11.89 -18.20 7.87
N LEU A 18 12.17 -18.43 9.15
CA LEU A 18 13.00 -19.58 9.58
C LEU A 18 12.35 -20.91 9.20
N ALA A 19 11.06 -21.09 9.47
CA ALA A 19 10.34 -22.30 9.12
C ALA A 19 10.24 -22.51 7.59
N ASN A 20 10.15 -21.45 6.80
CA ASN A 20 10.15 -21.54 5.35
C ASN A 20 11.51 -22.03 4.80
N ILE A 21 12.63 -21.52 5.35
CA ILE A 21 13.97 -21.97 4.98
C ILE A 21 14.23 -23.42 5.39
N GLU A 22 13.85 -23.77 6.61
CA GLU A 22 14.04 -25.12 7.15
C GLU A 22 13.27 -26.17 6.35
N GLN A 23 12.00 -25.88 6.03
CA GLN A 23 11.09 -26.81 5.40
C GLN A 23 10.95 -26.62 3.87
N ASN A 24 11.69 -25.68 3.29
CA ASN A 24 11.64 -25.31 1.86
C ASN A 24 10.19 -25.00 1.41
N LEU A 25 9.50 -24.14 2.16
CA LEU A 25 8.12 -23.72 1.92
C LEU A 25 8.03 -22.19 1.80
N ASN A 26 6.94 -21.70 1.27
CA ASN A 26 6.62 -20.28 1.13
C ASN A 26 5.31 -19.95 1.87
N ARG A 27 5.32 -20.03 3.20
CA ARG A 27 4.21 -19.57 4.01
C ARG A 27 4.18 -18.04 4.05
N ARG A 28 3.00 -17.48 3.92
CA ARG A 28 2.74 -16.05 4.03
C ARG A 28 2.24 -15.70 5.42
N PHE A 29 2.42 -14.44 5.83
CA PHE A 29 1.93 -13.93 7.09
C PHE A 29 1.15 -12.62 6.90
N ILE A 30 0.21 -12.38 7.81
CA ILE A 30 -0.50 -11.12 7.97
C ILE A 30 -0.30 -10.72 9.44
N LEU A 31 0.28 -9.57 9.66
CA LEU A 31 0.53 -9.03 11.00
C LEU A 31 -0.29 -7.76 11.19
N VAL A 32 -1.02 -7.70 12.28
CA VAL A 32 -1.80 -6.52 12.66
C VAL A 32 -1.25 -5.99 13.99
N GLN A 33 -0.93 -4.69 14.03
CA GLN A 33 -0.42 -4.04 15.23
C GLN A 33 -0.85 -2.59 15.29
N ILE A 34 -1.35 -2.19 16.45
CA ILE A 34 -1.60 -0.79 16.76
C ILE A 34 -0.24 -0.08 16.94
N PRO A 35 -0.04 1.13 16.37
CA PRO A 35 1.23 1.85 16.45
C PRO A 35 1.43 2.50 17.84
N GLU A 36 1.50 1.67 18.89
CA GLU A 36 1.73 2.13 20.26
C GLU A 36 3.11 2.75 20.42
N LEU A 37 3.15 3.90 21.09
CA LEU A 37 4.40 4.58 21.42
C LEU A 37 5.16 3.80 22.50
N ILE A 38 6.47 3.67 22.30
CA ILE A 38 7.37 3.02 23.26
C ILE A 38 7.62 3.99 24.40
N ASP A 39 7.22 3.61 25.62
CA ASP A 39 7.38 4.40 26.83
C ASP A 39 8.48 3.82 27.74
N ALA A 40 9.61 4.52 27.82
CA ALA A 40 10.75 4.12 28.66
C ALA A 40 10.60 4.53 30.13
N SER A 41 9.49 5.19 30.51
CA SER A 41 9.23 5.58 31.91
C SER A 41 8.54 4.49 32.71
N LYS A 42 7.85 3.56 32.04
CA LYS A 42 6.99 2.54 32.65
C LYS A 42 7.66 1.17 32.78
N GLY A 43 7.19 0.41 33.77
CA GLY A 43 7.60 -0.98 33.98
C GLY A 43 8.85 -1.16 34.85
N SER A 44 9.39 -2.37 34.86
CA SER A 44 10.59 -2.73 35.60
C SER A 44 11.86 -2.07 35.00
N GLU A 45 12.94 -2.00 35.79
CA GLU A 45 14.23 -1.48 35.28
C GLU A 45 14.72 -2.21 34.02
N LYS A 46 14.47 -3.52 33.92
CA LYS A 46 14.76 -4.29 32.72
C LYS A 46 13.92 -3.82 31.53
N SER A 47 12.63 -3.61 31.72
CA SER A 47 11.71 -3.11 30.69
C SER A 47 12.11 -1.72 30.20
N LYS A 48 12.42 -0.81 31.15
CA LYS A 48 12.89 0.54 30.82
C LYS A 48 14.19 0.53 30.01
N LYS A 49 15.14 -0.35 30.35
CA LYS A 49 16.37 -0.50 29.59
C LYS A 49 16.10 -0.99 28.17
N VAL A 50 15.20 -1.96 27.99
CA VAL A 50 14.80 -2.44 26.66
C VAL A 50 14.13 -1.34 25.85
N ALA A 51 13.21 -0.59 26.47
CA ALA A 51 12.53 0.52 25.82
C ALA A 51 13.52 1.63 25.38
N LYS A 52 14.48 2.02 26.23
CA LYS A 52 15.54 2.98 25.87
C LYS A 52 16.37 2.50 24.68
N ASN A 53 16.77 1.24 24.66
CA ASN A 53 17.53 0.67 23.53
C ASN A 53 16.71 0.70 22.24
N ALA A 54 15.41 0.40 22.31
CA ALA A 54 14.51 0.48 21.18
C ALA A 54 14.38 1.92 20.66
N ILE A 55 14.18 2.90 21.54
CA ILE A 55 14.12 4.33 21.19
C ILE A 55 15.42 4.77 20.52
N ASN A 56 16.58 4.46 21.09
CA ASN A 56 17.88 4.82 20.50
C ASN A 56 18.06 4.23 19.08
N LEU A 57 17.58 3.00 18.85
CA LEU A 57 17.59 2.41 17.52
C LEU A 57 16.70 3.19 16.56
N LEU A 58 15.47 3.52 16.97
CA LEU A 58 14.51 4.26 16.14
C LEU A 58 14.99 5.68 15.85
N ASP A 59 15.63 6.34 16.81
CA ASP A 59 16.30 7.64 16.61
C ASP A 59 17.40 7.55 15.54
N SER A 60 18.22 6.52 15.59
CA SER A 60 19.27 6.29 14.58
C SER A 60 18.71 6.08 13.17
N MET A 61 17.49 5.55 13.07
CA MET A 61 16.75 5.30 11.84
C MET A 61 15.89 6.50 11.41
N LYS A 62 15.74 7.53 12.26
CA LYS A 62 14.87 8.70 12.05
C LYS A 62 13.42 8.33 11.77
N VAL A 63 12.89 7.38 12.53
CA VAL A 63 11.50 6.90 12.41
C VAL A 63 10.74 7.08 13.72
N PRO A 64 9.40 7.09 13.72
CA PRO A 64 8.58 7.22 14.93
C PRO A 64 8.89 6.14 15.98
N HIS A 65 8.82 6.50 17.26
CA HIS A 65 9.10 5.59 18.38
C HIS A 65 7.92 4.64 18.64
N THR A 66 7.50 3.88 17.66
CA THR A 66 6.40 2.91 17.80
C THR A 66 6.88 1.48 17.73
N ILE A 67 6.10 0.57 18.34
CA ILE A 67 6.37 -0.87 18.28
C ILE A 67 6.30 -1.39 16.83
N CYS A 68 5.49 -0.78 15.98
CA CYS A 68 5.40 -1.14 14.56
C CYS A 68 6.71 -0.94 13.82
N GLU A 69 7.46 0.14 14.11
CA GLU A 69 8.76 0.38 13.48
C GLU A 69 9.79 -0.66 13.91
N ILE A 70 9.76 -1.09 15.18
CA ILE A 70 10.58 -2.22 15.66
C ILE A 70 10.21 -3.51 14.92
N GLY A 71 8.92 -3.77 14.72
CA GLY A 71 8.44 -4.93 13.97
C GLY A 71 8.94 -4.94 12.53
N LYS A 72 8.78 -3.82 11.82
CA LYS A 72 9.27 -3.65 10.43
C LYS A 72 10.78 -3.88 10.32
N GLU A 73 11.55 -3.32 11.24
CA GLU A 73 13.00 -3.47 11.24
C GLU A 73 13.43 -4.90 11.57
N ARG A 74 12.72 -5.58 12.48
CA ARG A 74 12.97 -7.01 12.75
C ARG A 74 12.77 -7.85 11.49
N ILE A 75 11.70 -7.62 10.73
CA ILE A 75 11.42 -8.38 9.50
C ILE A 75 12.54 -8.16 8.48
N ARG A 76 12.98 -6.91 8.28
CA ARG A 76 14.10 -6.58 7.37
C ARG A 76 15.39 -7.29 7.77
N ARG A 77 15.76 -7.20 9.05
CA ARG A 77 16.98 -7.84 9.57
C ARG A 77 16.90 -9.36 9.51
N ALA A 78 15.74 -9.95 9.80
CA ALA A 78 15.54 -11.38 9.68
C ALA A 78 15.72 -11.85 8.22
N GLY A 79 15.12 -11.15 7.26
CA GLY A 79 15.28 -11.45 5.84
C GLY A 79 16.72 -11.29 5.35
N ALA A 80 17.44 -10.26 5.81
CA ALA A 80 18.85 -10.05 5.48
C ALA A 80 19.74 -11.15 6.06
N LYS A 81 19.57 -11.48 7.33
CA LYS A 81 20.32 -12.54 8.02
C LYS A 81 20.13 -13.91 7.37
N ILE A 82 18.90 -14.26 7.02
CA ILE A 82 18.57 -15.52 6.33
C ILE A 82 19.26 -15.58 4.97
N LYS A 83 19.29 -14.46 4.23
CA LYS A 83 19.99 -14.37 2.94
C LYS A 83 21.50 -14.61 3.10
N GLU A 84 22.09 -14.10 4.15
CA GLU A 84 23.52 -14.26 4.45
C GLU A 84 23.86 -15.71 4.87
N GLU A 85 23.05 -16.28 5.77
CA GLU A 85 23.29 -17.63 6.33
C GLU A 85 22.89 -18.75 5.35
N ASN A 86 21.95 -18.53 4.44
CA ASN A 86 21.39 -19.54 3.54
C ASN A 86 21.24 -18.99 2.11
N PRO A 87 22.30 -18.57 1.40
CA PRO A 87 22.21 -17.83 0.15
C PRO A 87 21.46 -18.58 -0.96
N GLU A 88 21.64 -19.87 -1.08
CA GLU A 88 20.99 -20.69 -2.12
C GLU A 88 19.48 -20.85 -1.87
N LYS A 89 19.09 -21.22 -0.65
CA LYS A 89 17.69 -21.39 -0.29
C LYS A 89 16.94 -20.05 -0.29
N ALA A 90 17.61 -18.98 0.15
CA ALA A 90 17.03 -17.65 0.23
C ALA A 90 16.70 -17.01 -1.13
N GLN A 91 17.24 -17.52 -2.24
CA GLN A 91 16.86 -17.05 -3.59
C GLN A 91 15.41 -17.38 -3.94
N LYS A 92 14.87 -18.47 -3.42
CA LYS A 92 13.50 -18.93 -3.65
C LYS A 92 12.51 -18.43 -2.59
N LEU A 93 13.01 -17.80 -1.52
CA LEU A 93 12.17 -17.31 -0.43
C LEU A 93 11.66 -15.91 -0.74
N ASP A 94 10.34 -15.73 -0.66
CA ASP A 94 9.75 -14.38 -0.59
C ASP A 94 10.06 -13.76 0.77
N LYS A 95 10.86 -12.69 0.77
CA LYS A 95 11.27 -11.92 1.95
C LYS A 95 10.66 -10.52 1.97
N GLY A 96 9.88 -10.21 0.94
CA GLY A 96 9.17 -8.95 0.85
C GLY A 96 8.00 -8.89 1.84
N PHE A 97 7.60 -7.67 2.19
CA PHE A 97 6.36 -7.42 2.89
C PHE A 97 5.82 -6.03 2.54
N ARG A 98 4.51 -5.90 2.53
CA ARG A 98 3.83 -4.61 2.38
C ARG A 98 3.48 -4.05 3.74
N VAL A 99 3.53 -2.74 3.85
CA VAL A 99 3.07 -2.01 5.03
C VAL A 99 1.88 -1.18 4.62
N LEU A 100 0.74 -1.47 5.22
CA LEU A 100 -0.49 -0.73 5.02
C LEU A 100 -0.88 -0.04 6.32
N LYS A 101 -1.46 1.14 6.23
CA LYS A 101 -2.03 1.87 7.36
C LYS A 101 -3.52 2.01 7.14
N LEU A 102 -4.30 1.70 8.18
CA LEU A 102 -5.71 2.06 8.18
C LEU A 102 -5.82 3.57 8.39
N ASP A 103 -6.50 4.23 7.49
CA ASP A 103 -6.74 5.67 7.50
C ASP A 103 -8.19 5.95 7.11
N SER A 104 -8.58 7.22 7.09
CA SER A 104 -9.85 7.67 6.55
C SER A 104 -9.92 7.43 5.03
N SER A 105 -11.14 7.46 4.47
CA SER A 105 -11.35 7.41 3.01
C SER A 105 -10.43 8.39 2.26
N ASN A 106 -10.00 8.01 1.07
CA ASN A 106 -9.23 8.88 0.18
C ASN A 106 -10.08 10.03 -0.40
N MET A 107 -11.40 9.91 -0.30
CA MET A 107 -12.32 10.92 -0.82
C MET A 107 -12.61 12.01 0.23
N LYS A 108 -12.78 13.25 -0.23
CA LYS A 108 -13.29 14.37 0.58
C LYS A 108 -14.70 14.03 1.05
N GLU A 109 -15.03 14.42 2.28
CA GLU A 109 -16.40 14.29 2.77
C GLU A 109 -17.24 15.36 2.10
N VAL A 110 -18.32 14.94 1.45
CA VAL A 110 -19.24 15.84 0.78
C VAL A 110 -20.51 15.94 1.62
N PHE A 111 -20.66 17.02 2.34
CA PHE A 111 -21.88 17.35 3.07
C PHE A 111 -22.76 18.24 2.19
N TYR A 112 -23.78 17.65 1.60
CA TYR A 112 -24.77 18.41 0.85
C TYR A 112 -25.82 19.01 1.79
N SER A 113 -25.51 20.12 2.44
CA SER A 113 -26.53 21.02 2.96
C SER A 113 -26.76 22.12 1.93
N PRO A 114 -27.90 22.14 1.22
CA PRO A 114 -28.15 23.16 0.19
C PRO A 114 -28.10 24.60 0.70
N LYS A 115 -28.24 24.77 2.01
CA LYS A 115 -28.19 26.09 2.68
C LYS A 115 -26.77 26.58 2.99
N GLU A 116 -25.81 25.70 2.98
CA GLU A 116 -24.42 25.96 3.38
C GLU A 116 -23.43 25.86 2.20
N THR A 117 -23.90 25.37 1.04
CA THR A 117 -23.07 25.19 -0.16
C THR A 117 -22.98 26.52 -0.93
N THR A 118 -21.79 27.05 -1.07
CA THR A 118 -21.50 28.23 -1.89
C THR A 118 -21.12 27.81 -3.32
N GLN A 119 -21.16 28.77 -4.27
CA GLN A 119 -20.69 28.50 -5.64
C GLN A 119 -19.20 28.13 -5.68
N GLN A 120 -18.42 28.60 -4.74
CA GLN A 120 -17.00 28.25 -4.61
C GLN A 120 -16.82 26.80 -4.16
N ASP A 121 -17.71 26.28 -3.30
CA ASP A 121 -17.71 24.89 -2.88
C ASP A 121 -18.03 23.95 -4.03
N LEU A 122 -18.91 24.34 -4.97
CA LEU A 122 -19.19 23.55 -6.17
C LEU A 122 -17.95 23.35 -7.06
N PHE A 123 -17.12 24.38 -7.21
CA PHE A 123 -15.86 24.26 -7.95
C PHE A 123 -14.80 23.42 -7.19
N ALA A 124 -14.78 23.48 -5.86
CA ALA A 124 -13.91 22.66 -5.04
C ALA A 124 -14.30 21.17 -5.02
N LEU A 125 -15.53 20.83 -5.41
CA LEU A 125 -16.03 19.47 -5.52
C LEU A 125 -15.66 18.77 -6.85
N VAL A 126 -15.08 19.49 -7.81
CA VAL A 126 -14.63 18.90 -9.07
C VAL A 126 -13.58 17.83 -8.84
N ASP A 127 -12.67 18.03 -7.90
CA ASP A 127 -11.74 17.00 -7.44
C ASP A 127 -12.13 16.53 -6.03
N ASN A 128 -12.71 15.35 -5.94
CA ASN A 128 -13.20 14.75 -4.71
C ASN A 128 -12.12 13.95 -3.94
N VAL A 129 -10.91 13.85 -4.45
CA VAL A 129 -9.78 13.19 -3.76
C VAL A 129 -9.13 14.17 -2.79
N LYS A 130 -8.75 13.70 -1.61
CA LYS A 130 -8.01 14.48 -0.62
C LYS A 130 -6.61 14.81 -1.16
N ASP A 131 -6.13 16.02 -0.88
CA ASP A 131 -4.88 16.56 -1.44
C ASP A 131 -3.62 15.84 -0.92
N ASP A 132 -3.72 15.14 0.21
CA ASP A 132 -2.64 14.38 0.84
C ASP A 132 -2.59 12.91 0.41
N ARG A 133 -3.39 12.50 -0.57
CA ARG A 133 -3.46 11.12 -1.08
C ARG A 133 -2.61 10.93 -2.32
N THR A 134 -1.97 9.77 -2.39
CA THR A 134 -1.16 9.34 -3.55
C THR A 134 -1.95 8.42 -4.48
N SER A 135 -1.47 8.24 -5.71
CA SER A 135 -2.04 7.28 -6.66
C SER A 135 -2.06 5.85 -6.09
N LYS A 136 -1.09 5.49 -5.22
CA LYS A 136 -1.07 4.18 -4.55
C LYS A 136 -2.15 4.06 -3.48
N ASP A 137 -2.49 5.13 -2.77
CA ASP A 137 -3.60 5.10 -1.81
C ASP A 137 -4.93 4.84 -2.51
N LEU A 138 -5.15 5.49 -3.66
CA LEU A 138 -6.32 5.25 -4.50
C LEU A 138 -6.33 3.83 -5.06
N LEU A 139 -5.18 3.33 -5.53
CA LEU A 139 -5.03 1.97 -6.03
C LEU A 139 -5.48 0.94 -5.00
N PHE A 140 -4.98 1.04 -3.76
CA PHE A 140 -5.35 0.08 -2.71
C PHE A 140 -6.82 0.18 -2.31
N GLN A 141 -7.42 1.36 -2.33
CA GLN A 141 -8.87 1.51 -2.12
C GLN A 141 -9.65 0.79 -3.21
N VAL A 142 -9.34 1.04 -4.48
CA VAL A 142 -10.01 0.41 -5.63
C VAL A 142 -9.79 -1.11 -5.64
N MET A 143 -8.60 -1.59 -5.28
CA MET A 143 -8.33 -3.02 -5.13
C MET A 143 -9.29 -3.68 -4.13
N LEU A 144 -9.52 -3.04 -2.99
CA LEU A 144 -10.46 -3.54 -1.98
C LEU A 144 -11.90 -3.53 -2.48
N GLU A 145 -12.32 -2.45 -3.14
CA GLU A 145 -13.68 -2.30 -3.69
C GLU A 145 -13.99 -3.33 -4.78
N LEU A 146 -13.00 -3.64 -5.63
CA LEU A 146 -13.13 -4.63 -6.70
C LEU A 146 -12.77 -6.06 -6.27
N GLY A 147 -12.41 -6.29 -5.01
CA GLY A 147 -12.10 -7.62 -4.48
C GLY A 147 -10.74 -8.17 -4.88
N ALA A 148 -9.81 -7.35 -5.38
CA ALA A 148 -8.43 -7.75 -5.57
C ALA A 148 -7.73 -7.94 -4.22
N THR A 149 -6.93 -9.00 -4.09
CA THR A 149 -6.22 -9.25 -2.84
C THR A 149 -5.06 -8.28 -2.65
N LEU A 150 -4.83 -7.83 -1.41
CA LEU A 150 -3.79 -6.85 -1.10
C LEU A 150 -2.35 -7.36 -1.33
N ASP A 151 -2.17 -8.65 -1.51
CA ASP A 151 -0.90 -9.30 -1.87
C ASP A 151 -0.77 -9.57 -3.38
N SER A 152 -1.73 -9.15 -4.20
CA SER A 152 -1.65 -9.26 -5.66
C SER A 152 -0.38 -8.61 -6.20
N LYS A 153 0.18 -9.19 -7.25
CA LYS A 153 1.29 -8.60 -7.98
C LYS A 153 0.85 -7.25 -8.55
N ILE A 154 1.65 -6.23 -8.34
CA ILE A 154 1.46 -4.89 -8.92
C ILE A 154 2.64 -4.64 -9.84
N GLU A 155 2.35 -4.42 -11.12
CA GLU A 155 3.32 -3.98 -12.12
C GLU A 155 3.04 -2.52 -12.45
N GLU A 156 4.11 -1.72 -12.47
CA GLU A 156 4.04 -0.31 -12.83
C GLU A 156 4.70 -0.14 -14.19
N SER A 157 4.02 0.54 -15.10
CA SER A 157 4.54 0.92 -16.42
C SER A 157 4.21 2.39 -16.70
N GLU A 158 4.89 2.98 -17.66
CA GLU A 158 4.69 4.37 -18.04
C GLU A 158 4.29 4.45 -19.51
N VAL A 159 3.25 5.21 -19.81
CA VAL A 159 2.79 5.53 -21.16
C VAL A 159 2.48 7.02 -21.21
N ASP A 160 3.10 7.73 -22.14
CA ASP A 160 2.90 9.17 -22.33
C ASP A 160 3.13 10.00 -21.03
N GLY A 161 4.14 9.58 -20.23
CA GLY A 161 4.47 10.21 -18.93
C GLY A 161 3.46 9.94 -17.82
N LYS A 162 2.49 9.03 -18.02
CA LYS A 162 1.47 8.64 -17.03
C LYS A 162 1.75 7.24 -16.49
N THR A 163 1.57 7.05 -15.20
CA THR A 163 1.78 5.77 -14.52
C THR A 163 0.58 4.86 -14.66
N ILE A 164 0.77 3.69 -15.23
CA ILE A 164 -0.23 2.63 -15.34
C ILE A 164 0.10 1.53 -14.35
N TYR A 165 -0.85 1.17 -13.52
CA TYR A 165 -0.79 0.06 -12.58
C TYR A 165 -1.53 -1.14 -13.15
N ASN A 166 -0.84 -2.29 -13.30
CA ASN A 166 -1.44 -3.56 -13.67
C ASN A 166 -1.40 -4.52 -12.47
N ILE A 167 -2.55 -4.97 -12.03
CA ILE A 167 -2.74 -5.79 -10.85
C ILE A 167 -3.26 -7.16 -11.25
N GLY A 168 -2.56 -8.21 -10.79
CA GLY A 168 -3.00 -9.59 -10.99
C GLY A 168 -3.06 -10.00 -12.46
N ASP A 169 -2.06 -9.61 -13.25
CA ASP A 169 -1.90 -9.94 -14.66
C ASP A 169 -3.16 -9.58 -15.49
N GLY A 170 -3.64 -8.35 -15.35
CA GLY A 170 -4.79 -7.81 -16.10
C GLY A 170 -6.14 -7.91 -15.37
N TYR A 171 -6.18 -8.35 -14.11
CA TYR A 171 -7.42 -8.29 -13.34
C TYR A 171 -7.91 -6.86 -13.16
N LEU A 172 -7.01 -5.94 -12.81
CA LEU A 172 -7.27 -4.51 -12.68
C LEU A 172 -6.13 -3.74 -13.34
N VAL A 173 -6.46 -2.84 -14.24
CA VAL A 173 -5.52 -1.85 -14.76
C VAL A 173 -6.02 -0.46 -14.44
N ALA A 174 -5.19 0.37 -13.81
CA ALA A 174 -5.58 1.68 -13.32
C ALA A 174 -4.56 2.77 -13.66
N CYS A 175 -5.03 4.00 -13.92
CA CYS A 175 -4.23 5.20 -14.00
C CYS A 175 -4.93 6.32 -13.22
N PHE A 176 -4.22 6.92 -12.24
CA PHE A 176 -4.77 7.97 -11.39
C PHE A 176 -4.14 9.35 -11.66
N ASP A 177 -3.35 9.46 -12.70
CA ASP A 177 -2.71 10.72 -13.09
C ASP A 177 -3.74 11.68 -13.72
N GLN A 178 -3.40 12.96 -13.75
CA GLN A 178 -4.17 14.00 -14.42
C GLN A 178 -3.78 14.06 -15.91
N GLU A 179 -4.65 14.67 -16.74
CA GLU A 179 -4.41 14.88 -18.17
C GLU A 179 -4.09 13.57 -18.92
N VAL A 180 -4.89 12.54 -18.68
CA VAL A 180 -4.80 11.25 -19.36
C VAL A 180 -5.29 11.41 -20.79
N SER A 181 -4.41 11.09 -21.75
CA SER A 181 -4.67 11.17 -23.20
C SER A 181 -5.34 9.89 -23.73
N ASP A 182 -5.93 9.97 -24.93
CA ASP A 182 -6.46 8.83 -25.68
C ASP A 182 -5.44 7.70 -25.84
N ASP A 183 -4.16 8.03 -25.97
CA ASP A 183 -3.11 7.03 -26.18
C ASP A 183 -2.87 6.19 -24.90
N VAL A 184 -2.99 6.79 -23.72
CA VAL A 184 -2.97 6.07 -22.44
C VAL A 184 -4.20 5.16 -22.35
N VAL A 185 -5.40 5.65 -22.68
CA VAL A 185 -6.64 4.86 -22.68
C VAL A 185 -6.53 3.66 -23.61
N LYS A 186 -6.03 3.86 -24.84
CA LYS A 186 -5.79 2.78 -25.83
C LYS A 186 -4.75 1.77 -25.34
N ALA A 187 -3.71 2.24 -24.63
CA ALA A 187 -2.70 1.36 -24.06
C ALA A 187 -3.30 0.45 -22.96
N ILE A 188 -4.16 1.01 -22.10
CA ILE A 188 -4.90 0.24 -21.10
C ILE A 188 -5.83 -0.77 -21.77
N ALA A 189 -6.59 -0.36 -22.77
CA ALA A 189 -7.51 -1.24 -23.49
C ALA A 189 -6.80 -2.42 -24.18
N LYS A 190 -5.58 -2.20 -24.74
CA LYS A 190 -4.75 -3.27 -25.31
C LYS A 190 -4.35 -4.35 -24.32
N MET A 191 -4.31 -4.03 -23.03
CA MET A 191 -4.03 -5.01 -21.98
C MET A 191 -5.22 -5.92 -21.68
N GLN A 192 -6.41 -5.61 -22.25
CA GLN A 192 -7.66 -6.35 -22.07
C GLN A 192 -8.00 -6.63 -20.60
N PRO A 193 -8.02 -5.62 -19.72
CA PRO A 193 -8.24 -5.82 -18.31
C PRO A 193 -9.66 -6.27 -18.01
N THR A 194 -9.84 -7.01 -16.90
CA THR A 194 -11.19 -7.27 -16.36
C THR A 194 -11.84 -5.99 -15.86
N TYR A 195 -11.06 -5.13 -15.21
CA TYR A 195 -11.46 -3.80 -14.75
C TYR A 195 -10.45 -2.75 -15.22
N ALA A 196 -10.91 -1.69 -15.87
CA ALA A 196 -10.13 -0.50 -16.17
C ALA A 196 -10.64 0.66 -15.32
N VAL A 197 -9.73 1.33 -14.59
CA VAL A 197 -10.07 2.42 -13.67
C VAL A 197 -9.22 3.64 -13.96
N LEU A 198 -9.91 4.76 -14.22
CA LEU A 198 -9.33 6.08 -14.36
C LEU A 198 -10.09 7.07 -13.45
N ARG A 199 -9.45 8.21 -13.16
CA ARG A 199 -10.15 9.33 -12.51
C ARG A 199 -10.96 10.07 -13.55
N ASP A 200 -12.21 10.36 -13.23
CA ASP A 200 -13.09 11.17 -14.08
C ASP A 200 -12.46 12.56 -14.35
N THR A 201 -12.01 13.23 -13.29
CA THR A 201 -11.31 14.52 -13.38
C THR A 201 -9.90 14.43 -13.95
N GLY A 202 -9.39 13.23 -14.20
CA GLY A 202 -8.05 12.99 -14.72
C GLY A 202 -7.97 12.95 -16.24
N MET A 203 -9.10 12.94 -16.96
CA MET A 203 -9.09 12.90 -18.41
C MET A 203 -8.70 14.26 -19.01
N ALA A 204 -7.95 14.24 -20.10
CA ALA A 204 -7.41 15.46 -20.71
C ALA A 204 -8.50 16.38 -21.23
N ASP A 205 -9.59 15.80 -21.77
CA ASP A 205 -10.73 16.53 -22.32
C ASP A 205 -12.01 15.67 -22.36
N ASP A 206 -13.14 16.31 -22.65
CA ASP A 206 -14.45 15.65 -22.77
C ASP A 206 -14.50 14.63 -23.93
N ALA A 207 -13.68 14.80 -24.95
CA ALA A 207 -13.60 13.87 -26.08
C ALA A 207 -12.94 12.56 -25.62
N THR A 208 -11.88 12.62 -24.84
CA THR A 208 -11.24 11.44 -24.21
C THR A 208 -12.20 10.73 -23.28
N ALA A 209 -12.96 11.47 -22.46
CA ALA A 209 -13.98 10.89 -21.58
C ALA A 209 -15.09 10.16 -22.38
N THR A 210 -15.56 10.76 -23.47
CA THR A 210 -16.58 10.16 -24.34
C THR A 210 -16.04 8.94 -25.10
N ASN A 211 -14.79 9.00 -25.57
CA ASN A 211 -14.13 7.92 -26.30
C ASN A 211 -13.80 6.73 -25.42
N PHE A 212 -13.61 6.94 -24.12
CA PHE A 212 -13.28 5.89 -23.16
C PHE A 212 -14.24 4.69 -23.26
N GLU A 213 -15.54 4.93 -23.18
CA GLU A 213 -16.54 3.86 -23.30
C GLU A 213 -16.51 3.14 -24.65
N GLN A 214 -16.18 3.86 -25.73
CA GLN A 214 -16.10 3.26 -27.07
C GLN A 214 -14.88 2.41 -27.28
N ILE A 215 -13.75 2.76 -26.65
CA ILE A 215 -12.48 2.02 -26.75
C ILE A 215 -12.57 0.68 -26.04
N PHE A 216 -13.37 0.57 -24.98
CA PHE A 216 -13.57 -0.66 -24.20
C PHE A 216 -14.75 -1.53 -24.66
N LYS A 217 -15.50 -1.12 -25.66
CA LYS A 217 -16.55 -1.92 -26.33
C LYS A 217 -15.98 -2.78 -27.44
#